data_28cf5f44737f7cb288b6cc7693198318
#
_entry.id   28cf5f44737f7cb288b6cc7693198318
#
_cell.length_a   1.000
_cell.length_b   1.000
_cell.length_c   1.000
_cell.angle_alpha   90.00
_cell.angle_beta   90.00
_cell.angle_gamma   90.00
#
_symmetry.space_group_name_H-M   'P 1'
#
loop_
_entity.id
_entity.type
_entity.pdbx_description
1 polymer ?
#
loop_
_entity_poly.entity_id
_entity_poly.type
_entity_poly.pdbx_seq_one_letter_code
_entity_poly.pdbx_strand_id
1 'polypeptide(L)'
;MVHDHGMENVLVMQGGGSLGAFGCGVFKAFAGKNIKLDIIAGTSIGGVNAAIIAGCKNERPEIALEEFWLELAENAVDLVPPWQPATSKNGSGSYYSQYYQQASMSLRHTLTFYSSAAYGNNIMFAQRWMPEYAMKDPQYFRPDRWTYIYDHSPLESTLEKYVDYGKLKPGGNPNARLIITAVNVLTAEPLTFDSTRQQITAKHLLGTSGYPLYGFPWVEVEKGVYAWDGSLLSNTPLREVMDAAPITDKRVFIVENYPKKIERLPQNLPEVYHRARDIMFSDKTAHNIKMSKVITRYLQFIEELYDIVESKVDAGKLDGQKLDGIRRKYHKMLKEHGSEIRKIAYITREERFPYLYENTDFSPEGIKNLIKEGESKTRQALEKMDL
;
A
#
# COMPACT_ATOMS: atom_id res chain seq x y z
N MET A 1 -33.04 14.64 8.06
CA MET A 1 -32.17 14.25 9.19
C MET A 1 -30.82 13.87 8.60
N VAL A 2 -29.79 14.68 8.79
CA VAL A 2 -28.42 14.30 8.44
C VAL A 2 -28.09 13.10 9.32
N HIS A 3 -28.04 11.90 8.75
CA HIS A 3 -27.59 10.74 9.46
C HIS A 3 -26.15 10.96 9.88
N ASP A 4 -25.91 11.18 11.15
CA ASP A 4 -24.56 11.14 11.74
C ASP A 4 -24.08 9.68 11.70
N HIS A 5 -23.73 9.24 10.50
CA HIS A 5 -22.99 8.02 10.30
C HIS A 5 -21.56 8.32 10.76
N GLY A 6 -21.15 7.80 11.90
CA GLY A 6 -19.83 8.00 12.48
C GLY A 6 -18.74 8.06 11.39
N MET A 7 -17.59 8.63 11.68
CA MET A 7 -16.49 8.79 10.71
C MET A 7 -15.47 7.67 10.90
N GLU A 8 -15.21 6.89 9.84
CA GLU A 8 -14.15 5.88 9.85
C GLU A 8 -12.79 6.48 9.44
N ASN A 9 -11.76 6.18 10.21
CA ASN A 9 -10.38 6.51 9.87
C ASN A 9 -9.80 5.41 8.97
N VAL A 10 -9.40 5.78 7.78
CA VAL A 10 -8.92 4.85 6.75
C VAL A 10 -7.47 5.16 6.42
N LEU A 11 -6.59 4.16 6.52
CA LEU A 11 -5.21 4.23 6.06
C LEU A 11 -5.06 3.44 4.77
N VAL A 12 -4.63 4.10 3.69
CA VAL A 12 -4.36 3.49 2.39
C VAL A 12 -2.87 3.52 2.12
N MET A 13 -2.27 2.34 1.92
CA MET A 13 -0.83 2.17 1.73
C MET A 13 -0.49 1.72 0.32
N GLN A 14 0.33 2.50 -0.37
CA GLN A 14 0.88 2.12 -1.67
C GLN A 14 1.87 0.96 -1.57
N GLY A 15 1.98 0.18 -2.65
CA GLY A 15 3.09 -0.73 -2.90
C GLY A 15 4.42 0.02 -3.11
N GLY A 16 5.52 -0.72 -3.18
CA GLY A 16 6.81 -0.09 -3.40
C GLY A 16 8.04 -0.86 -2.89
N GLY A 17 7.95 -2.16 -2.65
CA GLY A 17 9.07 -2.95 -2.13
C GLY A 17 9.61 -2.37 -0.82
N SER A 18 10.92 -2.12 -0.74
CA SER A 18 11.57 -1.56 0.46
C SER A 18 11.02 -0.19 0.89
N LEU A 19 10.41 0.58 -0.02
CA LEU A 19 9.76 1.86 0.31
C LEU A 19 8.58 1.69 1.28
N GLY A 20 8.04 0.48 1.42
CA GLY A 20 7.00 0.18 2.41
C GLY A 20 7.44 0.43 3.86
N ALA A 21 8.74 0.51 4.15
CA ALA A 21 9.26 0.91 5.46
C ALA A 21 8.83 2.34 5.85
N PHE A 22 8.60 3.22 4.88
CA PHE A 22 7.99 4.53 5.12
C PHE A 22 6.60 4.39 5.76
N GLY A 23 5.78 3.44 5.26
CA GLY A 23 4.47 3.11 5.83
C GLY A 23 4.54 2.60 7.28
N CYS A 24 5.63 1.92 7.68
CA CYS A 24 5.87 1.56 9.07
C CYS A 24 5.99 2.81 9.94
N GLY A 25 6.81 3.78 9.53
CA GLY A 25 6.94 5.06 10.25
C GLY A 25 5.62 5.83 10.32
N VAL A 26 4.85 5.81 9.25
CA VAL A 26 3.50 6.39 9.23
C VAL A 26 2.64 5.76 10.33
N PHE A 27 2.56 4.45 10.38
CA PHE A 27 1.73 3.77 11.37
C PHE A 27 2.23 3.99 12.82
N LYS A 28 3.53 4.04 13.05
CA LYS A 28 4.12 4.38 14.36
C LYS A 28 3.64 5.74 14.86
N ALA A 29 3.54 6.75 13.99
CA ALA A 29 3.03 8.07 14.37
C ALA A 29 1.54 8.04 14.74
N PHE A 30 0.71 7.26 14.02
CA PHE A 30 -0.69 7.03 14.39
C PHE A 30 -0.83 6.37 15.75
N ALA A 31 -0.06 5.32 16.00
CA ALA A 31 -0.04 4.60 17.29
C ALA A 31 0.40 5.53 18.43
N GLY A 32 1.45 6.35 18.21
CA GLY A 32 1.95 7.32 19.20
C GLY A 32 0.96 8.44 19.55
N LYS A 33 -0.02 8.71 18.68
CA LYS A 33 -1.12 9.66 18.92
C LYS A 33 -2.42 8.97 19.36
N ASN A 34 -2.39 7.64 19.55
CA ASN A 34 -3.57 6.82 19.87
C ASN A 34 -4.74 7.01 18.88
N ILE A 35 -4.44 7.26 17.62
CA ILE A 35 -5.46 7.40 16.57
C ILE A 35 -5.85 6.00 16.12
N LYS A 36 -7.08 5.59 16.43
CA LYS A 36 -7.63 4.32 15.97
C LYS A 36 -7.89 4.38 14.47
N LEU A 37 -7.45 3.34 13.76
CA LEU A 37 -7.76 3.10 12.36
C LEU A 37 -8.88 2.04 12.28
N ASP A 38 -9.93 2.33 11.52
CA ASP A 38 -11.07 1.42 11.35
C ASP A 38 -10.87 0.52 10.14
N ILE A 39 -10.26 1.06 9.07
CA ILE A 39 -9.93 0.33 7.84
C ILE A 39 -8.47 0.58 7.49
N ILE A 40 -7.76 -0.47 7.13
CA ILE A 40 -6.43 -0.38 6.55
C ILE A 40 -6.45 -1.12 5.21
N ALA A 41 -6.06 -0.42 4.16
CA ALA A 41 -6.00 -0.97 2.82
C ALA A 41 -4.60 -0.84 2.22
N GLY A 42 -4.21 -1.81 1.41
CA GLY A 42 -2.90 -1.75 0.76
C GLY A 42 -2.78 -2.65 -0.45
N THR A 43 -1.80 -2.31 -1.29
CA THR A 43 -1.40 -3.07 -2.47
C THR A 43 0.06 -3.47 -2.30
N SER A 44 0.45 -4.66 -2.76
CA SER A 44 1.83 -5.12 -2.68
C SER A 44 2.35 -5.11 -1.23
N ILE A 45 3.53 -4.58 -0.99
CA ILE A 45 4.10 -4.41 0.35
C ILE A 45 3.21 -3.55 1.26
N GLY A 46 2.43 -2.62 0.70
CA GLY A 46 1.40 -1.88 1.44
C GLY A 46 0.32 -2.80 2.02
N GLY A 47 -0.06 -3.85 1.28
CA GLY A 47 -0.96 -4.91 1.74
C GLY A 47 -0.33 -5.78 2.83
N VAL A 48 0.97 -6.06 2.73
CA VAL A 48 1.73 -6.77 3.76
C VAL A 48 1.77 -5.96 5.06
N ASN A 49 2.13 -4.67 4.99
CA ASN A 49 2.08 -3.78 6.15
C ASN A 49 0.70 -3.75 6.79
N ALA A 50 -0.35 -3.59 5.95
CA ALA A 50 -1.73 -3.56 6.41
C ALA A 50 -2.14 -4.86 7.12
N ALA A 51 -1.70 -6.01 6.63
CA ALA A 51 -1.98 -7.32 7.23
C ALA A 51 -1.27 -7.50 8.58
N ILE A 52 -0.01 -7.06 8.69
CA ILE A 52 0.73 -7.10 9.97
C ILE A 52 0.02 -6.23 11.01
N ILE A 53 -0.43 -5.02 10.63
CA ILE A 53 -1.14 -4.13 11.54
C ILE A 53 -2.49 -4.72 11.96
N ALA A 54 -3.31 -5.13 10.99
CA ALA A 54 -4.67 -5.60 11.23
C ALA A 54 -4.72 -6.94 11.98
N GLY A 55 -3.83 -7.87 11.60
CA GLY A 55 -3.76 -9.23 12.15
C GLY A 55 -2.64 -9.45 13.16
N CYS A 56 -2.08 -8.39 13.75
CA CYS A 56 -0.94 -8.51 14.65
C CYS A 56 -1.17 -9.57 15.74
N LYS A 57 -0.20 -10.45 15.93
CA LYS A 57 -0.24 -11.46 17.01
C LYS A 57 -0.15 -10.83 18.39
N ASN A 58 0.64 -9.78 18.50
CA ASN A 58 0.90 -9.04 19.72
C ASN A 58 -0.10 -7.88 19.89
N GLU A 59 -0.16 -7.28 21.09
CA GLU A 59 -1.01 -6.11 21.35
C GLU A 59 -0.42 -4.79 20.80
N ARG A 60 0.80 -4.83 20.26
CA ARG A 60 1.55 -3.65 19.80
C ARG A 60 1.94 -3.78 18.34
N PRO A 61 1.00 -3.55 17.41
CA PRO A 61 1.24 -3.71 15.98
C PRO A 61 2.33 -2.77 15.42
N GLU A 62 2.55 -1.61 16.05
CA GLU A 62 3.61 -0.68 15.66
C GLU A 62 5.01 -1.22 15.92
N ILE A 63 5.16 -2.04 16.95
CA ILE A 63 6.43 -2.73 17.25
C ILE A 63 6.61 -3.91 16.31
N ALA A 64 5.58 -4.75 16.15
CA ALA A 64 5.65 -5.90 15.26
C ALA A 64 5.99 -5.51 13.82
N LEU A 65 5.43 -4.41 13.34
CA LEU A 65 5.73 -3.89 11.99
C LEU A 65 7.17 -3.36 11.88
N GLU A 66 7.67 -2.68 12.93
CA GLU A 66 9.08 -2.23 12.94
C GLU A 66 10.04 -3.41 13.00
N GLU A 67 9.77 -4.42 13.84
CA GLU A 67 10.56 -5.65 13.92
C GLU A 67 10.61 -6.38 12.58
N PHE A 68 9.48 -6.51 11.88
CA PHE A 68 9.44 -7.07 10.53
C PHE A 68 10.39 -6.34 9.57
N TRP A 69 10.36 -5.00 9.54
CA TRP A 69 11.23 -4.22 8.67
C TRP A 69 12.71 -4.31 9.06
N LEU A 70 13.02 -4.34 10.35
CA LEU A 70 14.40 -4.49 10.83
C LEU A 70 14.92 -5.91 10.55
N GLU A 71 14.08 -6.95 10.70
CA GLU A 71 14.44 -8.33 10.34
C GLU A 71 14.74 -8.44 8.84
N LEU A 72 13.94 -7.79 7.96
CA LEU A 72 14.24 -7.72 6.53
C LEU A 72 15.59 -7.04 6.27
N ALA A 73 15.87 -5.95 6.96
CA ALA A 73 17.11 -5.21 6.79
C ALA A 73 18.34 -6.02 7.25
N GLU A 74 18.24 -6.76 8.35
CA GLU A 74 19.31 -7.60 8.87
C GLU A 74 19.62 -8.82 7.99
N ASN A 75 18.62 -9.28 7.22
CA ASN A 75 18.75 -10.39 6.27
C ASN A 75 19.07 -9.93 4.84
N ALA A 76 19.23 -8.64 4.60
CA ALA A 76 19.72 -8.13 3.33
C ALA A 76 21.23 -8.41 3.20
N VAL A 77 21.62 -8.98 2.06
CA VAL A 77 23.05 -9.16 1.76
C VAL A 77 23.60 -7.82 1.32
N ASP A 78 24.47 -7.22 2.12
CA ASP A 78 25.17 -5.98 1.78
C ASP A 78 26.58 -6.30 1.26
N LEU A 79 26.75 -6.21 -0.06
CA LEU A 79 28.05 -6.34 -0.72
C LEU A 79 28.84 -5.02 -0.73
N VAL A 80 28.26 -3.96 -0.17
CA VAL A 80 28.93 -2.66 -0.13
C VAL A 80 29.95 -2.69 1.01
N PRO A 81 31.26 -2.54 0.69
CA PRO A 81 32.26 -2.37 1.72
C PRO A 81 31.88 -1.17 2.62
N PRO A 82 32.16 -1.20 3.92
CA PRO A 82 31.92 -0.06 4.78
C PRO A 82 32.76 1.13 4.28
N TRP A 83 32.17 1.93 3.41
CA TRP A 83 32.79 3.14 2.90
C TRP A 83 32.69 4.21 3.99
N GLN A 84 33.81 4.47 4.65
CA GLN A 84 33.92 5.70 5.44
C GLN A 84 34.21 6.85 4.46
N PRO A 85 33.33 7.86 4.34
CA PRO A 85 33.69 9.06 3.61
C PRO A 85 34.94 9.63 4.29
N ALA A 86 35.98 9.91 3.50
CA ALA A 86 37.16 10.58 4.00
C ALA A 86 36.71 11.91 4.63
N THR A 87 36.65 11.94 5.96
CA THR A 87 36.39 13.17 6.70
C THR A 87 37.60 14.06 6.52
N SER A 88 37.57 14.93 5.51
CA SER A 88 38.53 16.03 5.39
C SER A 88 38.35 16.91 6.62
N LYS A 89 39.32 16.87 7.52
CA LYS A 89 39.36 17.71 8.73
C LYS A 89 39.52 19.20 8.44
N ASN A 90 39.55 19.61 7.17
CA ASN A 90 39.71 21.01 6.77
C ASN A 90 38.38 21.52 6.17
N GLY A 91 37.71 22.37 6.91
CA GLY A 91 36.41 22.96 6.68
C GLY A 91 36.29 23.93 5.49
N SER A 92 36.68 23.52 4.28
CA SER A 92 36.30 24.20 3.05
C SER A 92 35.26 23.31 2.33
N GLY A 93 33.97 23.66 2.45
CA GLY A 93 32.87 23.05 1.70
C GLY A 93 33.04 23.27 0.20
N SER A 94 33.93 22.50 -0.41
CA SER A 94 34.19 22.52 -1.84
C SER A 94 33.04 21.85 -2.59
N TYR A 95 32.64 22.39 -3.72
CA TYR A 95 31.75 21.81 -4.74
C TYR A 95 32.09 20.33 -5.03
N TYR A 96 33.39 19.99 -4.93
CA TYR A 96 33.91 18.62 -5.06
C TYR A 96 33.41 17.66 -3.95
N SER A 97 33.20 18.11 -2.71
CA SER A 97 32.72 17.23 -1.64
C SER A 97 31.28 16.77 -1.84
N GLN A 98 30.42 17.64 -2.36
CA GLN A 98 29.04 17.28 -2.70
C GLN A 98 28.96 16.32 -3.88
N TYR A 99 29.79 16.55 -4.91
CA TYR A 99 29.86 15.66 -6.08
C TYR A 99 30.38 14.26 -5.70
N TYR A 100 31.42 14.18 -4.87
CA TYR A 100 31.95 12.90 -4.38
C TYR A 100 30.95 12.17 -3.45
N GLN A 101 30.22 12.89 -2.62
CA GLN A 101 29.16 12.31 -1.81
C GLN A 101 28.02 11.75 -2.67
N GLN A 102 27.56 12.51 -3.65
CA GLN A 102 26.50 12.07 -4.55
C GLN A 102 26.92 10.88 -5.42
N ALA A 103 28.14 10.88 -5.94
CA ALA A 103 28.68 9.76 -6.72
C ALA A 103 28.85 8.50 -5.86
N SER A 104 29.35 8.64 -4.62
CA SER A 104 29.48 7.51 -3.70
C SER A 104 28.12 6.93 -3.26
N MET A 105 27.12 7.77 -3.05
CA MET A 105 25.76 7.33 -2.73
C MET A 105 25.14 6.60 -3.94
N SER A 106 25.27 7.13 -5.15
CA SER A 106 24.77 6.48 -6.37
C SER A 106 25.42 5.11 -6.60
N LEU A 107 26.73 5.00 -6.37
CA LEU A 107 27.44 3.71 -6.46
C LEU A 107 26.95 2.73 -5.38
N ARG A 108 26.78 3.18 -4.15
CA ARG A 108 26.25 2.36 -3.04
C ARG A 108 24.86 1.82 -3.40
N HIS A 109 23.94 2.67 -3.83
CA HIS A 109 22.58 2.23 -4.20
C HIS A 109 22.59 1.24 -5.37
N THR A 110 23.47 1.46 -6.36
CA THR A 110 23.64 0.51 -7.47
C THR A 110 24.16 -0.85 -6.97
N LEU A 111 25.12 -0.87 -6.06
CA LEU A 111 25.65 -2.09 -5.48
C LEU A 111 24.62 -2.80 -4.60
N THR A 112 23.83 -2.06 -3.81
CA THR A 112 22.73 -2.62 -3.00
C THR A 112 21.67 -3.27 -3.89
N PHE A 113 21.33 -2.65 -5.03
CA PHE A 113 20.43 -3.26 -6.01
C PHE A 113 20.99 -4.58 -6.55
N TYR A 114 22.24 -4.58 -7.05
CA TYR A 114 22.85 -5.80 -7.56
C TYR A 114 22.98 -6.88 -6.50
N SER A 115 23.22 -6.50 -5.26
CA SER A 115 23.23 -7.41 -4.12
C SER A 115 21.85 -8.04 -3.92
N SER A 116 20.80 -7.25 -3.83
CA SER A 116 19.42 -7.73 -3.69
C SER A 116 18.99 -8.57 -4.90
N ALA A 117 19.35 -8.18 -6.11
CA ALA A 117 19.06 -8.93 -7.33
C ALA A 117 19.81 -10.28 -7.36
N ALA A 118 21.08 -10.29 -6.97
CA ALA A 118 21.92 -11.48 -7.04
C ALA A 118 21.71 -12.47 -5.87
N TYR A 119 21.42 -11.95 -4.67
CA TYR A 119 21.38 -12.75 -3.43
C TYR A 119 19.99 -12.79 -2.78
N GLY A 120 19.06 -11.90 -3.19
CA GLY A 120 17.72 -11.79 -2.61
C GLY A 120 17.72 -11.26 -1.19
N ASN A 121 16.64 -11.62 -0.51
CA ASN A 121 16.49 -11.48 0.93
C ASN A 121 15.91 -12.79 1.44
N ASN A 122 16.71 -13.58 2.14
CA ASN A 122 16.40 -14.98 2.48
C ASN A 122 15.07 -15.20 3.22
N ILE A 123 14.52 -14.17 3.83
CA ILE A 123 13.24 -14.22 4.55
C ILE A 123 12.09 -13.57 3.77
N MET A 124 12.37 -13.00 2.60
CA MET A 124 11.35 -12.39 1.75
C MET A 124 11.28 -13.05 0.37
N PHE A 125 12.42 -13.22 -0.31
CA PHE A 125 12.49 -13.86 -1.62
C PHE A 125 13.88 -14.45 -1.92
N ALA A 126 13.89 -15.51 -2.69
CA ALA A 126 15.10 -16.20 -3.13
C ALA A 126 15.12 -16.30 -4.66
N GLN A 127 16.32 -16.42 -5.23
CA GLN A 127 16.49 -16.55 -6.66
C GLN A 127 16.31 -18.02 -7.11
N ARG A 128 15.57 -18.21 -8.18
CA ARG A 128 15.33 -19.55 -8.75
C ARG A 128 16.59 -20.22 -9.29
N TRP A 129 17.64 -19.47 -9.65
CA TRP A 129 18.91 -20.05 -10.12
C TRP A 129 19.82 -20.59 -9.00
N MET A 130 19.42 -20.45 -7.74
CA MET A 130 20.18 -21.02 -6.62
C MET A 130 20.17 -22.56 -6.68
N PRO A 131 21.29 -23.24 -6.36
CA PRO A 131 21.42 -24.69 -6.51
C PRO A 131 20.35 -25.51 -5.79
N GLU A 132 19.78 -25.00 -4.72
CA GLU A 132 18.71 -25.66 -3.95
C GLU A 132 17.47 -25.94 -4.82
N TYR A 133 17.22 -25.12 -5.82
CA TYR A 133 16.08 -25.29 -6.73
C TYR A 133 16.32 -26.42 -7.75
N ALA A 134 17.56 -26.80 -8.02
CA ALA A 134 17.86 -27.91 -8.92
C ALA A 134 17.23 -29.23 -8.45
N MET A 135 17.07 -29.40 -7.14
CA MET A 135 16.45 -30.63 -6.57
C MET A 135 14.92 -30.47 -6.38
N LYS A 136 14.41 -29.24 -6.33
CA LYS A 136 12.99 -28.96 -6.04
C LYS A 136 12.17 -28.71 -7.30
N ASP A 137 12.81 -28.25 -8.37
CA ASP A 137 12.15 -27.83 -9.59
C ASP A 137 12.60 -28.66 -10.81
N PRO A 138 11.74 -29.53 -11.37
CA PRO A 138 12.06 -30.31 -12.56
C PRO A 138 12.44 -29.49 -13.79
N GLN A 139 12.07 -28.19 -13.80
CA GLN A 139 12.37 -27.26 -14.90
C GLN A 139 13.60 -26.36 -14.62
N TYR A 140 14.33 -26.63 -13.55
CA TYR A 140 15.53 -25.82 -13.19
C TYR A 140 16.52 -25.69 -14.36
N PHE A 141 16.81 -26.79 -15.09
CA PHE A 141 17.72 -26.79 -16.23
C PHE A 141 17.08 -26.35 -17.57
N ARG A 142 15.85 -25.82 -17.51
CA ARG A 142 15.10 -25.35 -18.69
C ARG A 142 14.67 -23.87 -18.47
N PRO A 143 15.63 -22.91 -18.43
CA PRO A 143 15.32 -21.49 -18.18
C PRO A 143 14.41 -20.89 -19.27
N ASP A 144 14.35 -21.47 -20.46
CA ASP A 144 13.39 -21.17 -21.52
C ASP A 144 11.92 -21.38 -21.13
N ARG A 145 11.66 -22.15 -20.07
CA ARG A 145 10.33 -22.47 -19.54
C ARG A 145 10.04 -21.82 -18.19
N TRP A 146 10.96 -21.02 -17.68
CA TRP A 146 10.72 -20.32 -16.41
C TRP A 146 9.65 -19.24 -16.58
N THR A 147 8.70 -19.24 -15.67
CA THR A 147 7.64 -18.23 -15.58
C THR A 147 7.92 -17.18 -14.52
N TYR A 148 8.99 -17.35 -13.74
CA TYR A 148 9.46 -16.42 -12.73
C TYR A 148 10.97 -16.59 -12.51
N ILE A 149 11.57 -15.57 -11.91
CA ILE A 149 13.00 -15.50 -11.58
C ILE A 149 13.22 -15.54 -10.06
N TYR A 150 12.32 -14.93 -9.31
CA TYR A 150 12.35 -14.87 -7.85
C TYR A 150 11.17 -15.61 -7.24
N ASP A 151 11.46 -16.47 -6.26
CA ASP A 151 10.47 -17.13 -5.44
C ASP A 151 10.28 -16.32 -4.14
N HIS A 152 9.08 -15.86 -3.88
CA HIS A 152 8.75 -15.10 -2.66
C HIS A 152 8.04 -15.95 -1.60
N SER A 153 8.05 -17.26 -1.73
CA SER A 153 7.53 -18.18 -0.70
C SER A 153 8.19 -18.01 0.69
N PRO A 154 9.48 -17.61 0.82
CA PRO A 154 10.06 -17.34 2.15
C PRO A 154 9.29 -16.30 2.96
N LEU A 155 8.64 -15.34 2.29
CA LEU A 155 7.81 -14.33 2.95
C LEU A 155 6.63 -14.95 3.73
N GLU A 156 6.09 -16.09 3.30
CA GLU A 156 5.02 -16.78 4.01
C GLU A 156 5.43 -17.14 5.44
N SER A 157 6.57 -17.82 5.60
CA SER A 157 7.11 -18.19 6.92
C SER A 157 7.46 -16.97 7.79
N THR A 158 7.92 -15.89 7.15
CA THR A 158 8.21 -14.64 7.86
C THR A 158 6.92 -13.99 8.37
N LEU A 159 5.89 -13.93 7.54
CA LEU A 159 4.60 -13.36 7.93
C LEU A 159 3.91 -14.16 9.03
N GLU A 160 4.09 -15.49 9.07
CA GLU A 160 3.57 -16.32 10.16
C GLU A 160 4.10 -15.93 11.53
N LYS A 161 5.23 -15.24 11.66
CA LYS A 161 5.74 -14.73 12.93
C LYS A 161 4.90 -13.56 13.45
N TYR A 162 4.40 -12.72 12.56
CA TYR A 162 3.78 -11.42 12.87
C TYR A 162 2.26 -11.42 12.76
N VAL A 163 1.69 -12.23 11.85
CA VAL A 163 0.25 -12.20 11.52
C VAL A 163 -0.48 -13.40 12.09
N ASP A 164 -1.55 -13.14 12.83
CA ASP A 164 -2.57 -14.10 13.20
C ASP A 164 -3.71 -14.07 12.17
N TYR A 165 -3.66 -14.99 11.21
CA TYR A 165 -4.69 -15.11 10.17
C TYR A 165 -6.07 -15.50 10.72
N GLY A 166 -6.14 -16.01 11.95
CA GLY A 166 -7.40 -16.28 12.66
C GLY A 166 -8.18 -15.01 12.98
N LYS A 167 -7.49 -13.86 13.13
CA LYS A 167 -8.13 -12.54 13.31
C LYS A 167 -8.67 -11.99 11.98
N LEU A 168 -8.06 -12.35 10.85
CA LEU A 168 -8.33 -11.79 9.51
C LEU A 168 -9.39 -12.59 8.75
N LYS A 169 -10.56 -12.77 9.38
CA LYS A 169 -11.70 -13.50 8.80
C LYS A 169 -13.04 -12.95 9.31
N PRO A 170 -14.16 -13.24 8.64
CA PRO A 170 -15.49 -12.90 9.15
C PRO A 170 -15.69 -13.41 10.58
N GLY A 171 -16.10 -12.51 11.46
CA GLY A 171 -16.25 -12.81 12.90
C GLY A 171 -14.93 -12.92 13.67
N GLY A 172 -13.79 -12.68 13.06
CA GLY A 172 -12.51 -12.49 13.73
C GLY A 172 -12.49 -11.17 14.52
N ASN A 173 -11.39 -10.93 15.24
CA ASN A 173 -11.20 -9.70 16.00
C ASN A 173 -9.90 -8.99 15.55
N PRO A 174 -9.86 -8.43 14.34
CA PRO A 174 -8.70 -7.71 13.84
C PRO A 174 -8.59 -6.33 14.53
N ASN A 175 -7.37 -5.77 14.54
CA ASN A 175 -7.14 -4.39 15.02
C ASN A 175 -7.81 -3.33 14.12
N ALA A 176 -7.97 -3.67 12.82
CA ALA A 176 -8.72 -2.89 11.84
C ALA A 176 -9.22 -3.82 10.73
N ARG A 177 -10.28 -3.44 10.01
CA ARG A 177 -10.69 -4.12 8.78
C ARG A 177 -9.58 -4.07 7.75
N LEU A 178 -9.19 -5.22 7.22
CA LEU A 178 -8.15 -5.33 6.21
C LEU A 178 -8.74 -5.45 4.81
N ILE A 179 -8.25 -4.61 3.88
CA ILE A 179 -8.56 -4.69 2.45
C ILE A 179 -7.24 -4.73 1.68
N ILE A 180 -7.02 -5.78 0.90
CA ILE A 180 -5.86 -5.92 0.01
C ILE A 180 -6.31 -6.18 -1.42
N THR A 181 -5.50 -5.74 -2.38
CA THR A 181 -5.81 -5.84 -3.81
C THR A 181 -4.78 -6.62 -4.57
N ALA A 182 -5.23 -7.36 -5.56
CA ALA A 182 -4.42 -8.10 -6.52
C ALA A 182 -5.07 -8.01 -7.91
N VAL A 183 -4.46 -8.67 -8.89
CA VAL A 183 -5.00 -8.77 -10.26
C VAL A 183 -5.15 -10.22 -10.65
N ASN A 184 -6.29 -10.59 -11.21
CA ASN A 184 -6.50 -11.91 -11.77
C ASN A 184 -5.69 -12.05 -13.06
N VAL A 185 -4.78 -13.02 -13.08
CA VAL A 185 -3.87 -13.25 -14.22
C VAL A 185 -4.61 -13.61 -15.50
N LEU A 186 -5.71 -14.36 -15.38
CA LEU A 186 -6.44 -14.89 -16.54
C LEU A 186 -7.43 -13.88 -17.14
N THR A 187 -8.01 -13.00 -16.30
CA THR A 187 -9.07 -12.08 -16.74
C THR A 187 -8.65 -10.62 -16.76
N ALA A 188 -7.48 -10.28 -16.18
CA ALA A 188 -7.00 -8.92 -15.94
C ALA A 188 -7.95 -8.07 -15.07
N GLU A 189 -8.86 -8.70 -14.33
CA GLU A 189 -9.78 -8.01 -13.44
C GLU A 189 -9.16 -7.78 -12.06
N PRO A 190 -9.52 -6.70 -11.35
CA PRO A 190 -9.08 -6.48 -9.99
C PRO A 190 -9.67 -7.52 -9.04
N LEU A 191 -8.84 -8.04 -8.14
CA LEU A 191 -9.23 -8.87 -7.01
C LEU A 191 -9.16 -8.02 -5.74
N THR A 192 -10.22 -8.05 -4.95
CA THR A 192 -10.28 -7.36 -3.64
C THR A 192 -10.55 -8.40 -2.57
N PHE A 193 -9.62 -8.53 -1.62
CA PHE A 193 -9.72 -9.41 -0.48
C PHE A 193 -10.02 -8.59 0.77
N ASP A 194 -11.14 -8.88 1.42
CA ASP A 194 -11.69 -8.12 2.54
C ASP A 194 -11.90 -9.06 3.73
N SER A 195 -11.24 -8.77 4.84
CA SER A 195 -11.29 -9.59 6.07
C SER A 195 -12.70 -9.75 6.68
N THR A 196 -13.64 -8.87 6.32
CA THR A 196 -15.04 -9.01 6.76
C THR A 196 -15.88 -9.93 5.89
N ARG A 197 -15.39 -10.25 4.67
CA ARG A 197 -16.12 -11.07 3.68
C ARG A 197 -15.52 -12.47 3.53
N GLN A 198 -14.20 -12.59 3.69
CA GLN A 198 -13.45 -13.85 3.54
C GLN A 198 -12.26 -13.92 4.49
N GLN A 199 -11.73 -15.11 4.68
CA GLN A 199 -10.47 -15.28 5.41
C GLN A 199 -9.30 -14.85 4.55
N ILE A 200 -8.48 -13.94 5.07
CA ILE A 200 -7.20 -13.58 4.46
C ILE A 200 -6.15 -14.60 4.92
N THR A 201 -5.31 -15.03 3.99
CA THR A 201 -4.22 -15.99 4.23
C THR A 201 -2.90 -15.47 3.68
N ALA A 202 -1.79 -16.14 3.98
CA ALA A 202 -0.49 -15.82 3.41
C ALA A 202 -0.51 -15.81 1.86
N LYS A 203 -1.26 -16.70 1.22
CA LYS A 203 -1.39 -16.72 -0.25
C LYS A 203 -1.95 -15.43 -0.83
N HIS A 204 -2.89 -14.79 -0.16
CA HIS A 204 -3.41 -13.49 -0.60
C HIS A 204 -2.34 -12.41 -0.50
N LEU A 205 -1.46 -12.47 0.54
CA LEU A 205 -0.34 -11.54 0.70
C LEU A 205 0.76 -11.78 -0.32
N LEU A 206 1.06 -13.04 -0.64
CA LEU A 206 1.97 -13.37 -1.75
C LEU A 206 1.36 -12.92 -3.10
N GLY A 207 0.07 -13.15 -3.31
CA GLY A 207 -0.63 -12.74 -4.54
C GLY A 207 -0.60 -11.22 -4.76
N THR A 208 -0.80 -10.42 -3.70
CA THR A 208 -0.72 -8.95 -3.81
C THR A 208 0.70 -8.44 -4.04
N SER A 209 1.76 -9.19 -3.65
CA SER A 209 3.16 -8.75 -3.72
C SER A 209 3.97 -9.37 -4.85
N GLY A 210 3.38 -10.24 -5.65
CA GLY A 210 4.03 -10.91 -6.79
C GLY A 210 4.05 -10.04 -8.04
N TYR A 211 4.95 -9.04 -8.14
CA TYR A 211 5.01 -8.15 -9.31
C TYR A 211 5.76 -8.82 -10.49
N PRO A 212 5.07 -9.14 -11.60
CA PRO A 212 5.64 -9.98 -12.65
C PRO A 212 6.79 -9.32 -13.43
N LEU A 213 6.81 -7.99 -13.58
CA LEU A 213 7.91 -7.31 -14.29
C LEU A 213 9.21 -7.30 -13.49
N TYR A 214 9.16 -7.64 -12.20
CA TYR A 214 10.35 -7.91 -11.38
C TYR A 214 10.65 -9.42 -11.31
N GLY A 215 9.91 -10.24 -12.06
CA GLY A 215 10.16 -11.66 -12.17
C GLY A 215 9.57 -12.51 -11.03
N PHE A 216 8.53 -12.05 -10.34
CA PHE A 216 7.82 -12.85 -9.34
C PHE A 216 6.70 -13.69 -9.95
N PRO A 217 6.41 -14.89 -9.36
CA PRO A 217 5.37 -15.78 -9.86
C PRO A 217 3.96 -15.24 -9.60
N TRP A 218 2.99 -15.79 -10.32
CA TRP A 218 1.60 -15.74 -9.87
C TRP A 218 1.36 -16.69 -8.70
N VAL A 219 0.34 -16.42 -7.92
CA VAL A 219 -0.06 -17.26 -6.77
C VAL A 219 -1.50 -17.73 -6.97
N GLU A 220 -1.77 -19.00 -6.81
CA GLU A 220 -3.14 -19.52 -6.72
C GLU A 220 -3.69 -19.20 -5.33
N VAL A 221 -4.47 -18.11 -5.24
CA VAL A 221 -5.04 -17.59 -3.98
C VAL A 221 -6.28 -18.38 -3.56
N GLU A 222 -7.06 -18.83 -4.54
CA GLU A 222 -8.22 -19.69 -4.41
C GLU A 222 -8.21 -20.68 -5.58
N LYS A 223 -8.97 -21.78 -5.49
CA LYS A 223 -9.01 -22.79 -6.55
C LYS A 223 -9.36 -22.17 -7.92
N GLY A 224 -8.40 -22.19 -8.83
CA GLY A 224 -8.53 -21.65 -10.19
C GLY A 224 -8.43 -20.14 -10.30
N VAL A 225 -8.12 -19.42 -9.21
CA VAL A 225 -7.92 -17.96 -9.19
C VAL A 225 -6.43 -17.68 -8.98
N TYR A 226 -5.79 -17.16 -10.01
CA TYR A 226 -4.36 -16.84 -10.02
C TYR A 226 -4.16 -15.34 -9.93
N ALA A 227 -3.38 -14.90 -8.96
CA ALA A 227 -3.18 -13.49 -8.64
C ALA A 227 -1.74 -13.03 -8.92
N TRP A 228 -1.62 -11.82 -9.44
CA TRP A 228 -0.43 -10.99 -9.45
C TRP A 228 -0.65 -9.72 -8.65
N ASP A 229 0.43 -9.00 -8.39
CA ASP A 229 0.46 -7.75 -7.66
C ASP A 229 -0.59 -6.75 -8.19
N GLY A 230 -1.37 -6.19 -7.27
CA GLY A 230 -2.41 -5.21 -7.56
C GLY A 230 -1.90 -3.92 -8.20
N SER A 231 -0.60 -3.60 -8.02
CA SER A 231 0.04 -2.41 -8.62
C SER A 231 0.01 -2.40 -10.15
N LEU A 232 -0.24 -3.54 -10.79
CA LEU A 232 -0.47 -3.60 -12.25
C LEU A 232 -1.68 -2.77 -12.69
N LEU A 233 -2.71 -2.65 -11.85
CA LEU A 233 -3.92 -1.87 -12.14
C LEU A 233 -4.00 -0.61 -11.27
N SER A 234 -3.79 -0.73 -9.97
CA SER A 234 -3.89 0.38 -9.03
C SER A 234 -2.95 0.18 -7.85
N ASN A 235 -2.04 1.11 -7.66
CA ASN A 235 -1.12 1.10 -6.52
C ASN A 235 -1.72 1.74 -5.26
N THR A 236 -2.89 2.37 -5.36
CA THR A 236 -3.59 3.07 -4.26
C THR A 236 -5.03 2.60 -4.20
N PRO A 237 -5.39 1.60 -3.37
CA PRO A 237 -6.69 0.93 -3.39
C PRO A 237 -7.81 1.73 -2.66
N LEU A 238 -7.98 3.02 -3.00
CA LEU A 238 -9.01 3.87 -2.42
C LEU A 238 -10.42 3.51 -2.94
N ARG A 239 -10.53 3.16 -4.21
CA ARG A 239 -11.80 2.75 -4.82
C ARG A 239 -12.34 1.52 -4.10
N GLU A 240 -11.49 0.54 -3.89
CA GLU A 240 -11.83 -0.74 -3.24
C GLU A 240 -12.31 -0.53 -1.80
N VAL A 241 -11.74 0.45 -1.10
CA VAL A 241 -12.20 0.86 0.23
C VAL A 241 -13.61 1.46 0.16
N MET A 242 -13.87 2.37 -0.78
CA MET A 242 -15.18 3.00 -0.93
C MET A 242 -16.26 1.98 -1.30
N ASP A 243 -15.95 1.05 -2.21
CA ASP A 243 -16.85 -0.01 -2.66
C ASP A 243 -17.10 -1.07 -1.54
N ALA A 244 -16.12 -1.30 -0.68
CA ALA A 244 -16.23 -2.27 0.42
C ALA A 244 -17.05 -1.73 1.60
N ALA A 245 -16.97 -0.44 1.89
CA ALA A 245 -17.63 0.21 3.02
C ALA A 245 -18.38 1.48 2.58
N PRO A 246 -19.50 1.34 1.85
CA PRO A 246 -20.14 2.45 1.15
C PRO A 246 -21.09 3.30 2.00
N ILE A 247 -21.25 3.02 3.29
CA ILE A 247 -22.28 3.65 4.13
C ILE A 247 -21.70 4.76 5.01
N THR A 248 -20.56 4.50 5.67
CA THR A 248 -19.98 5.38 6.68
C THR A 248 -19.05 6.39 6.05
N ASP A 249 -19.09 7.64 6.48
CA ASP A 249 -18.18 8.69 6.03
C ASP A 249 -16.73 8.40 6.42
N LYS A 250 -15.78 8.89 5.62
CA LYS A 250 -14.38 8.53 5.76
C LYS A 250 -13.46 9.72 5.93
N ARG A 251 -12.53 9.56 6.87
CA ARG A 251 -11.30 10.34 6.93
C ARG A 251 -10.17 9.46 6.38
N VAL A 252 -9.61 9.87 5.24
CA VAL A 252 -8.66 9.04 4.50
C VAL A 252 -7.25 9.60 4.64
N PHE A 253 -6.30 8.72 4.95
CA PHE A 253 -4.87 8.99 4.95
C PHE A 253 -4.23 8.13 3.87
N ILE A 254 -3.60 8.76 2.88
CA ILE A 254 -2.92 8.07 1.77
C ILE A 254 -1.42 8.17 1.97
N VAL A 255 -0.79 7.01 2.08
CA VAL A 255 0.68 6.87 2.12
C VAL A 255 1.19 6.77 0.70
N GLU A 256 1.91 7.80 0.25
CA GLU A 256 2.47 7.89 -1.10
C GLU A 256 3.98 7.60 -1.08
N ASN A 257 4.37 6.51 -1.71
CA ASN A 257 5.78 6.11 -1.87
C ASN A 257 6.42 6.73 -3.12
N TYR A 258 5.62 7.11 -4.12
CA TYR A 258 6.10 7.60 -5.41
C TYR A 258 5.65 9.04 -5.67
N PRO A 259 6.57 9.97 -5.96
CA PRO A 259 6.24 11.38 -6.14
C PRO A 259 5.44 11.62 -7.44
N LYS A 260 4.37 12.39 -7.34
CA LYS A 260 3.58 12.83 -8.50
C LYS A 260 4.28 13.92 -9.30
N LYS A 261 5.00 14.80 -8.62
CA LYS A 261 5.65 15.98 -9.21
C LYS A 261 7.15 15.91 -9.01
N ILE A 262 7.88 16.35 -10.01
CA ILE A 262 9.32 16.56 -9.96
C ILE A 262 9.62 18.01 -10.38
N GLU A 263 10.72 18.56 -9.90
CA GLU A 263 11.10 19.96 -10.16
C GLU A 263 11.87 20.16 -11.47
N ARG A 264 12.53 19.12 -11.96
CA ARG A 264 13.33 19.16 -13.20
C ARG A 264 13.05 17.94 -14.07
N LEU A 265 13.30 18.07 -15.37
CA LEU A 265 13.23 16.94 -16.29
C LEU A 265 14.40 15.97 -16.06
N PRO A 266 14.20 14.65 -16.29
CA PRO A 266 15.27 13.66 -16.27
C PRO A 266 16.42 14.05 -17.22
N GLN A 267 17.67 13.89 -16.74
CA GLN A 267 18.86 14.30 -17.47
C GLN A 267 19.63 13.13 -18.10
N ASN A 268 19.29 11.90 -17.75
CA ASN A 268 19.92 10.68 -18.24
C ASN A 268 18.92 9.53 -18.28
N LEU A 269 19.29 8.43 -18.93
CA LEU A 269 18.41 7.28 -19.12
C LEU A 269 17.96 6.61 -17.81
N PRO A 270 18.81 6.39 -16.80
CA PRO A 270 18.35 5.93 -15.47
C PRO A 270 17.27 6.83 -14.86
N GLU A 271 17.41 8.16 -14.90
CA GLU A 271 16.38 9.08 -14.40
C GLU A 271 15.08 9.01 -15.22
N VAL A 272 15.18 8.76 -16.55
CA VAL A 272 13.99 8.55 -17.40
C VAL A 272 13.22 7.30 -16.95
N TYR A 273 13.90 6.18 -16.76
CA TYR A 273 13.26 4.94 -16.30
C TYR A 273 12.70 5.08 -14.88
N HIS A 274 13.43 5.75 -14.00
CA HIS A 274 12.99 6.06 -12.64
C HIS A 274 11.68 6.87 -12.68
N ARG A 275 11.65 7.95 -13.46
CA ARG A 275 10.45 8.78 -13.58
C ARG A 275 9.27 8.05 -14.22
N ALA A 276 9.51 7.21 -15.22
CA ALA A 276 8.47 6.38 -15.82
C ALA A 276 7.84 5.43 -14.79
N ARG A 277 8.66 4.79 -13.95
CA ARG A 277 8.21 3.97 -12.83
C ARG A 277 7.36 4.77 -11.84
N ASP A 278 7.81 5.95 -11.44
CA ASP A 278 7.08 6.81 -10.50
C ASP A 278 5.71 7.21 -11.05
N ILE A 279 5.63 7.54 -12.35
CA ILE A 279 4.35 7.84 -13.01
C ILE A 279 3.43 6.62 -13.00
N MET A 280 3.96 5.42 -13.23
CA MET A 280 3.17 4.18 -13.22
C MET A 280 2.57 3.91 -11.85
N PHE A 281 3.35 4.09 -10.78
CA PHE A 281 2.96 3.74 -9.40
C PHE A 281 2.42 4.91 -8.58
N SER A 282 2.53 6.16 -9.07
CA SER A 282 1.98 7.32 -8.38
C SER A 282 0.48 7.20 -8.16
N ASP A 283 -0.01 7.85 -7.13
CA ASP A 283 -1.43 7.87 -6.81
C ASP A 283 -2.28 8.47 -7.93
N LYS A 284 -3.35 7.77 -8.30
CA LYS A 284 -4.33 8.15 -9.34
C LYS A 284 -5.73 8.32 -8.76
N THR A 285 -5.85 8.46 -7.45
CA THR A 285 -7.15 8.53 -6.76
C THR A 285 -7.93 9.82 -7.00
N ALA A 286 -7.31 10.86 -7.56
CA ALA A 286 -7.97 12.15 -7.79
C ALA A 286 -9.31 12.04 -8.55
N HIS A 287 -9.40 11.14 -9.55
CA HIS A 287 -10.64 10.88 -10.26
C HIS A 287 -11.68 10.21 -9.35
N ASN A 288 -11.28 9.22 -8.58
CA ASN A 288 -12.17 8.49 -7.66
C ASN A 288 -12.73 9.43 -6.59
N ILE A 289 -11.90 10.31 -6.04
CA ILE A 289 -12.31 11.36 -5.08
C ILE A 289 -13.32 12.32 -5.72
N LYS A 290 -13.05 12.76 -6.96
CA LYS A 290 -13.97 13.64 -7.69
C LYS A 290 -15.31 12.95 -7.93
N MET A 291 -15.31 11.69 -8.35
CA MET A 291 -16.55 10.92 -8.58
C MET A 291 -17.31 10.67 -7.29
N SER A 292 -16.66 10.33 -6.19
CA SER A 292 -17.31 10.21 -4.88
C SER A 292 -18.04 11.51 -4.51
N LYS A 293 -17.37 12.66 -4.62
CA LYS A 293 -17.99 13.98 -4.36
C LYS A 293 -19.20 14.30 -5.27
N VAL A 294 -19.13 13.88 -6.52
CA VAL A 294 -20.24 14.07 -7.47
C VAL A 294 -21.43 13.20 -7.07
N ILE A 295 -21.20 11.95 -6.74
CA ILE A 295 -22.25 11.02 -6.28
C ILE A 295 -22.90 11.57 -4.99
N THR A 296 -22.11 12.01 -4.02
CA THR A 296 -22.62 12.60 -2.77
C THR A 296 -23.53 13.79 -3.04
N ARG A 297 -23.13 14.71 -3.93
CA ARG A 297 -23.98 15.87 -4.30
C ARG A 297 -25.29 15.44 -4.94
N TYR A 298 -25.29 14.42 -5.78
CA TYR A 298 -26.52 13.91 -6.35
C TYR A 298 -27.42 13.24 -5.30
N LEU A 299 -26.85 12.50 -4.36
CA LEU A 299 -27.62 11.91 -3.27
C LEU A 299 -28.24 12.98 -2.37
N GLN A 300 -27.51 14.04 -2.02
CA GLN A 300 -28.03 15.18 -1.26
C GLN A 300 -29.19 15.88 -2.00
N PHE A 301 -29.02 16.13 -3.30
CA PHE A 301 -30.09 16.74 -4.11
C PHE A 301 -31.33 15.83 -4.19
N ILE A 302 -31.15 14.50 -4.31
CA ILE A 302 -32.26 13.54 -4.28
C ILE A 302 -32.94 13.54 -2.92
N GLU A 303 -32.20 13.68 -1.82
CA GLU A 303 -32.74 13.77 -0.47
C GLU A 303 -33.63 15.03 -0.31
N GLU A 304 -33.13 16.18 -0.73
CA GLU A 304 -33.91 17.43 -0.74
C GLU A 304 -35.22 17.31 -1.53
N LEU A 305 -35.16 16.71 -2.73
CA LEU A 305 -36.34 16.46 -3.55
C LEU A 305 -37.30 15.47 -2.85
N TYR A 306 -36.76 14.45 -2.21
CA TYR A 306 -37.52 13.46 -1.48
C TYR A 306 -38.31 14.10 -0.33
N ASP A 307 -37.68 14.95 0.48
CA ASP A 307 -38.32 15.67 1.59
C ASP A 307 -39.47 16.57 1.11
N ILE A 308 -39.29 17.25 -0.02
CA ILE A 308 -40.34 18.06 -0.67
C ILE A 308 -41.53 17.17 -1.08
N VAL A 309 -41.28 16.03 -1.69
CA VAL A 309 -42.31 15.10 -2.13
C VAL A 309 -43.05 14.49 -0.97
N GLU A 310 -42.33 14.07 0.09
CA GLU A 310 -42.92 13.50 1.31
C GLU A 310 -43.88 14.50 1.98
N SER A 311 -43.48 15.76 2.08
CA SER A 311 -44.34 16.84 2.60
C SER A 311 -45.65 17.02 1.82
N LYS A 312 -45.67 16.68 0.52
CA LYS A 312 -46.89 16.73 -0.34
C LYS A 312 -47.77 15.51 -0.17
N VAL A 313 -47.19 14.34 0.12
CA VAL A 313 -47.94 13.12 0.46
C VAL A 313 -48.63 13.28 1.81
N ASP A 314 -47.93 13.77 2.83
CA ASP A 314 -48.48 14.05 4.17
C ASP A 314 -49.61 15.09 4.10
N ALA A 315 -49.57 16.01 3.15
CA ALA A 315 -50.65 16.93 2.84
C ALA A 315 -51.81 16.33 2.03
N GLY A 316 -51.80 15.00 1.75
CA GLY A 316 -52.82 14.31 0.97
C GLY A 316 -52.90 14.65 -0.52
N LYS A 317 -51.81 15.25 -1.06
CA LYS A 317 -51.75 15.72 -2.44
C LYS A 317 -51.13 14.73 -3.43
N LEU A 318 -50.51 13.65 -2.94
CA LEU A 318 -49.84 12.62 -3.74
C LEU A 318 -50.14 11.21 -3.20
N ASP A 319 -50.04 10.22 -4.10
CA ASP A 319 -50.25 8.81 -3.78
C ASP A 319 -49.05 8.23 -3.03
N GLY A 320 -49.26 7.78 -1.80
CA GLY A 320 -48.23 7.19 -0.95
C GLY A 320 -47.58 5.92 -1.50
N GLN A 321 -48.32 5.10 -2.28
CA GLN A 321 -47.76 3.86 -2.86
C GLN A 321 -46.64 4.14 -3.88
N LYS A 322 -46.78 5.22 -4.67
CA LYS A 322 -45.73 5.66 -5.61
C LYS A 322 -44.47 6.14 -4.85
N LEU A 323 -44.68 6.83 -3.71
CA LEU A 323 -43.58 7.31 -2.89
C LEU A 323 -42.79 6.15 -2.27
N ASP A 324 -43.45 5.07 -1.82
CA ASP A 324 -42.75 3.88 -1.28
C ASP A 324 -41.80 3.22 -2.28
N GLY A 325 -42.13 3.28 -3.57
CA GLY A 325 -41.25 2.81 -4.64
C GLY A 325 -39.99 3.67 -4.78
N ILE A 326 -40.14 5.00 -4.68
CA ILE A 326 -39.02 5.95 -4.73
C ILE A 326 -38.17 5.81 -3.46
N ARG A 327 -38.80 5.71 -2.28
CA ARG A 327 -38.11 5.52 -0.98
C ARG A 327 -37.21 4.30 -1.00
N ARG A 328 -37.68 3.16 -1.48
CA ARG A 328 -36.87 1.92 -1.60
C ARG A 328 -35.66 2.11 -2.53
N LYS A 329 -35.83 2.79 -3.66
CA LYS A 329 -34.72 3.08 -4.60
C LYS A 329 -33.68 4.00 -3.95
N TYR A 330 -34.11 5.06 -3.29
CA TYR A 330 -33.25 6.00 -2.58
C TYR A 330 -32.43 5.31 -1.49
N HIS A 331 -33.08 4.53 -0.60
CA HIS A 331 -32.38 3.77 0.42
C HIS A 331 -31.40 2.73 -0.15
N LYS A 332 -31.70 2.14 -1.31
CA LYS A 332 -30.76 1.27 -2.02
C LYS A 332 -29.54 2.05 -2.48
N MET A 333 -29.71 3.22 -3.09
CA MET A 333 -28.59 4.08 -3.53
C MET A 333 -27.71 4.52 -2.35
N LEU A 334 -28.33 4.90 -1.21
CA LEU A 334 -27.58 5.23 0.01
C LEU A 334 -26.74 4.05 0.52
N LYS A 335 -27.28 2.84 0.48
CA LYS A 335 -26.54 1.63 0.89
C LYS A 335 -25.36 1.30 -0.04
N GLU A 336 -25.48 1.63 -1.31
CA GLU A 336 -24.45 1.34 -2.32
C GLU A 336 -23.40 2.45 -2.44
N HIS A 337 -23.75 3.71 -2.17
CA HIS A 337 -22.92 4.87 -2.47
C HIS A 337 -23.00 6.02 -1.44
N GLY A 338 -23.55 5.77 -0.26
CA GLY A 338 -23.86 6.84 0.70
C GLY A 338 -22.67 7.44 1.43
N SER A 339 -21.49 6.80 1.38
CA SER A 339 -20.32 7.29 2.11
C SER A 339 -19.63 8.47 1.39
N GLU A 340 -19.20 9.47 2.16
CA GLU A 340 -18.43 10.61 1.69
C GLU A 340 -17.00 10.59 2.24
N ILE A 341 -16.04 11.03 1.42
CA ILE A 341 -14.69 11.35 1.88
C ILE A 341 -14.72 12.77 2.46
N ARG A 342 -14.88 12.89 3.77
CA ARG A 342 -14.96 14.18 4.48
C ARG A 342 -13.63 14.89 4.57
N LYS A 343 -12.56 14.14 4.87
CA LYS A 343 -11.20 14.65 4.97
C LYS A 343 -10.24 13.69 4.30
N ILE A 344 -9.22 14.25 3.64
CA ILE A 344 -8.14 13.48 3.03
C ILE A 344 -6.79 14.13 3.35
N ALA A 345 -5.84 13.32 3.75
CA ALA A 345 -4.44 13.73 3.92
C ALA A 345 -3.53 12.83 3.09
N TYR A 346 -2.59 13.43 2.41
CA TYR A 346 -1.52 12.73 1.72
C TYR A 346 -0.26 12.79 2.58
N ILE A 347 0.31 11.64 2.86
CA ILE A 347 1.57 11.48 3.57
C ILE A 347 2.57 10.98 2.55
N THR A 348 3.30 11.93 1.96
CA THR A 348 4.13 11.69 0.78
C THR A 348 5.60 11.59 1.18
N ARG A 349 6.26 10.52 0.75
CA ARG A 349 7.71 10.35 0.87
C ARG A 349 8.43 11.42 0.04
N GLU A 350 9.51 11.92 0.57
CA GLU A 350 10.37 12.88 -0.11
C GLU A 350 11.52 12.15 -0.81
N GLU A 351 11.61 12.32 -2.10
CA GLU A 351 12.68 11.74 -2.90
C GLU A 351 13.82 12.74 -3.06
N ARG A 352 14.81 12.68 -2.18
CA ARG A 352 15.95 13.61 -2.19
C ARG A 352 16.98 13.30 -3.29
N PHE A 353 17.20 12.01 -3.51
CA PHE A 353 18.23 11.52 -4.45
C PHE A 353 17.62 10.36 -5.25
N PRO A 354 16.94 10.67 -6.39
CA PRO A 354 16.28 9.64 -7.19
C PRO A 354 17.32 8.67 -7.77
N TYR A 355 17.12 7.38 -7.54
CA TYR A 355 17.91 6.32 -8.18
C TYR A 355 17.00 5.15 -8.56
N LEU A 356 17.29 4.53 -9.70
CA LEU A 356 16.38 3.63 -10.40
C LEU A 356 15.83 2.47 -9.53
N TYR A 357 16.62 1.99 -8.60
CA TYR A 357 16.33 0.77 -7.85
C TYR A 357 16.11 1.00 -6.35
N GLU A 358 15.70 2.19 -5.95
CA GLU A 358 15.50 2.53 -4.54
C GLU A 358 14.49 1.61 -3.83
N ASN A 359 13.50 1.09 -4.58
CA ASN A 359 12.47 0.16 -4.08
C ASN A 359 13.00 -1.26 -3.80
N THR A 360 14.29 -1.51 -3.99
CA THR A 360 14.99 -2.75 -3.64
C THR A 360 16.11 -2.53 -2.62
N ASP A 361 16.22 -1.34 -2.07
CA ASP A 361 17.18 -1.02 -1.03
C ASP A 361 16.67 -1.45 0.35
N PHE A 362 17.02 -2.66 0.76
CA PHE A 362 16.74 -3.20 2.08
C PHE A 362 17.88 -2.95 3.09
N SER A 363 18.82 -2.05 2.80
CA SER A 363 19.92 -1.75 3.74
C SER A 363 19.39 -1.25 5.10
N PRO A 364 20.04 -1.62 6.22
CA PRO A 364 19.62 -1.18 7.55
C PRO A 364 19.51 0.34 7.69
N GLU A 365 20.38 1.09 7.01
CA GLU A 365 20.33 2.55 7.01
C GLU A 365 19.14 3.09 6.21
N GLY A 366 18.92 2.55 5.01
CA GLY A 366 17.79 2.90 4.14
C GLY A 366 16.45 2.69 4.83
N ILE A 367 16.25 1.49 5.38
CA ILE A 367 15.02 1.13 6.11
C ILE A 367 14.80 2.05 7.32
N LYS A 368 15.82 2.28 8.18
CA LYS A 368 15.68 3.16 9.34
C LYS A 368 15.39 4.61 8.96
N ASN A 369 15.95 5.09 7.86
CA ASN A 369 15.68 6.45 7.36
C ASN A 369 14.26 6.59 6.85
N LEU A 370 13.74 5.61 6.11
CA LEU A 370 12.35 5.57 5.63
C LEU A 370 11.36 5.56 6.81
N ILE A 371 11.61 4.74 7.84
CA ILE A 371 10.76 4.71 9.05
C ILE A 371 10.73 6.09 9.73
N LYS A 372 11.90 6.71 9.96
CA LYS A 372 11.98 8.04 10.59
C LYS A 372 11.28 9.11 9.76
N GLU A 373 11.44 9.07 8.43
CA GLU A 373 10.79 10.00 7.53
C GLU A 373 9.27 9.86 7.60
N GLY A 374 8.75 8.62 7.52
CA GLY A 374 7.32 8.33 7.61
C GLY A 374 6.72 8.86 8.91
N GLU A 375 7.39 8.63 10.03
CA GLU A 375 6.97 9.14 11.34
C GLU A 375 6.93 10.67 11.37
N SER A 376 7.96 11.34 10.87
CA SER A 376 8.05 12.81 10.85
C SER A 376 6.98 13.45 9.94
N LYS A 377 6.82 12.93 8.71
CA LYS A 377 5.84 13.42 7.74
C LYS A 377 4.41 13.23 8.24
N THR A 378 4.15 12.12 8.94
CA THR A 378 2.81 11.86 9.51
C THR A 378 2.49 12.83 10.64
N ARG A 379 3.42 13.08 11.56
CA ARG A 379 3.21 14.06 12.64
C ARG A 379 2.83 15.43 12.06
N GLN A 380 3.54 15.89 11.03
CA GLN A 380 3.23 17.15 10.34
C GLN A 380 1.85 17.12 9.65
N ALA A 381 1.46 15.97 9.07
CA ALA A 381 0.15 15.85 8.42
C ALA A 381 -1.00 15.85 9.44
N LEU A 382 -0.82 15.18 10.57
CA LEU A 382 -1.81 15.12 11.65
C LEU A 382 -2.00 16.51 12.31
N GLU A 383 -0.91 17.23 12.58
CA GLU A 383 -0.98 18.60 13.10
C GLU A 383 -1.79 19.54 12.18
N LYS A 384 -1.64 19.41 10.85
CA LYS A 384 -2.43 20.20 9.88
C LYS A 384 -3.91 19.80 9.83
N MET A 385 -4.28 18.66 10.41
CA MET A 385 -5.65 18.16 10.47
C MET A 385 -6.28 18.34 11.86
N ASP A 386 -5.56 18.98 12.80
CA ASP A 386 -5.96 19.15 14.22
C ASP A 386 -6.18 17.80 14.92
N LEU A 387 -5.24 16.86 14.72
CA LEU A 387 -5.26 15.48 15.29
C LEU A 387 -4.01 15.21 16.14
#